data_fb64403b2170dbacb96388c328e79a49
#
_entry.id   fb64403b2170dbacb96388c328e79a49
#
_cell.length_a   1.000
_cell.length_b   1.000
_cell.length_c   1.000
_cell.angle_alpha   90.00
_cell.angle_beta   90.00
_cell.angle_gamma   90.00
#
_symmetry.space_group_name_H-M   'P 1'
#
loop_
_entity.id
_entity.type
_entity.pdbx_description
1 polymer ?
#
loop_
_entity_poly.entity_id
_entity_poly.type
_entity_poly.pdbx_seq_one_letter_code
_entity_poly.pdbx_strand_id
1 'polypeptide(L)'
;HPLRQKARTKDGFRYPWIPLELCSSEPNVMLMPGSSYRRFADSLYASYGLTPNVAYQFEATRTGLVCVAHNGAVMLTNDHMISNSFQEDLVVPLSVGETPTYRELCVITSRYSQMNVETDTLSRLVKECLG
;
A
#
# COMPACT_ATOMS: atom_id res chain seq x y z
N HIS A 1 12.46 0.67 -13.31
CA HIS A 1 13.18 0.01 -12.23
C HIS A 1 13.53 -1.43 -12.62
N PRO A 2 14.72 -1.96 -12.25
CA PRO A 2 15.16 -3.31 -12.62
C PRO A 2 14.21 -4.43 -12.17
N LEU A 3 13.50 -4.26 -11.06
CA LEU A 3 12.53 -5.24 -10.56
C LEU A 3 11.40 -5.54 -11.56
N ARG A 4 11.04 -4.57 -12.41
CA ARG A 4 10.01 -4.78 -13.44
C ARG A 4 10.39 -5.92 -14.41
N GLN A 5 11.67 -6.07 -14.72
CA GLN A 5 12.15 -7.11 -15.62
C GLN A 5 12.08 -8.52 -15.00
N LYS A 6 12.02 -8.59 -13.67
CA LYS A 6 11.88 -9.86 -12.91
C LYS A 6 10.43 -10.21 -12.61
N ALA A 7 9.49 -9.31 -12.93
CA ALA A 7 8.08 -9.51 -12.67
C ALA A 7 7.48 -10.55 -13.64
N ARG A 8 6.55 -11.35 -13.11
CA ARG A 8 5.83 -12.37 -13.87
C ARG A 8 4.34 -12.36 -13.51
N THR A 9 3.51 -12.87 -14.39
CA THR A 9 2.10 -13.09 -14.08
C THR A 9 1.96 -14.19 -13.04
N LYS A 10 1.10 -13.98 -12.05
CA LYS A 10 0.74 -14.97 -11.04
C LYS A 10 -0.77 -14.92 -10.84
N ASP A 11 -1.42 -16.08 -10.87
CA ASP A 11 -2.87 -16.19 -10.74
C ASP A 11 -3.36 -15.58 -9.41
N GLY A 12 -4.49 -14.89 -9.48
CA GLY A 12 -5.10 -14.21 -8.35
C GLY A 12 -4.54 -12.81 -8.05
N PHE A 13 -3.48 -12.39 -8.70
CA PHE A 13 -2.90 -11.05 -8.51
C PHE A 13 -3.30 -10.09 -9.63
N ARG A 14 -3.62 -8.84 -9.24
CA ARG A 14 -4.00 -7.78 -10.18
C ARG A 14 -2.83 -7.25 -11.01
N TYR A 15 -1.65 -7.16 -10.39
CA TYR A 15 -0.44 -6.64 -11.02
C TYR A 15 0.62 -7.73 -11.19
N PRO A 16 1.60 -7.55 -12.09
CA PRO A 16 2.72 -8.47 -12.19
C PRO A 16 3.38 -8.70 -10.83
N TRP A 17 3.71 -9.93 -10.54
CA TRP A 17 4.18 -10.38 -9.24
C TRP A 17 5.71 -10.50 -9.19
N ILE A 18 6.29 -10.16 -8.05
CA ILE A 18 7.70 -10.43 -7.71
C ILE A 18 7.81 -11.04 -6.31
N PRO A 19 8.87 -11.82 -6.03
CA PRO A 19 9.19 -12.24 -4.68
C PRO A 19 9.48 -11.02 -3.77
N LEU A 20 8.95 -11.04 -2.53
CA LEU A 20 9.15 -9.95 -1.56
C LEU A 20 10.63 -9.78 -1.19
N GLU A 21 11.42 -10.84 -1.24
CA GLU A 21 12.85 -10.86 -1.01
C GLU A 21 13.60 -9.87 -1.91
N LEU A 22 13.15 -9.70 -3.14
CA LEU A 22 13.75 -8.75 -4.06
C LEU A 22 13.51 -7.30 -3.65
N CYS A 23 12.40 -7.04 -2.94
CA CYS A 23 12.10 -5.70 -2.42
C CYS A 23 12.93 -5.38 -1.17
N SER A 24 13.25 -6.37 -0.33
CA SER A 24 13.92 -6.14 0.95
C SER A 24 15.32 -5.54 0.80
N SER A 25 16.04 -5.89 -0.27
CA SER A 25 17.39 -5.41 -0.55
C SER A 25 17.45 -4.06 -1.27
N GLU A 26 16.32 -3.64 -1.88
CA GLU A 26 16.23 -2.33 -2.53
C GLU A 26 16.11 -1.20 -1.49
N PRO A 27 16.42 0.06 -1.86
CA PRO A 27 16.09 1.19 -1.00
C PRO A 27 14.57 1.27 -0.75
N ASN A 28 14.16 1.05 0.49
CA ASN A 28 12.74 1.08 0.86
C ASN A 28 12.33 2.46 1.37
N VAL A 29 11.21 2.93 0.87
CA VAL A 29 10.45 4.04 1.44
C VAL A 29 9.44 3.45 2.41
N MET A 30 9.51 3.87 3.66
CA MET A 30 8.60 3.43 4.72
C MET A 30 7.87 4.62 5.32
N LEU A 31 6.69 4.42 5.86
CA LEU A 31 6.06 5.45 6.68
C LEU A 31 6.70 5.47 8.09
N MET A 32 6.51 6.58 8.78
CA MET A 32 7.00 6.73 10.16
C MET A 32 6.41 5.65 11.07
N PRO A 33 7.17 5.21 12.09
CA PRO A 33 6.69 4.28 13.10
C PRO A 33 5.37 4.75 13.72
N GLY A 34 4.47 3.80 14.02
CA GLY A 34 3.15 4.09 14.60
C GLY A 34 2.01 4.17 13.57
N SER A 35 2.28 4.43 12.30
CA SER A 35 1.23 4.38 11.28
C SER A 35 0.75 2.95 11.02
N SER A 36 -0.51 2.79 10.63
CA SER A 36 -1.07 1.48 10.30
C SER A 36 -0.43 0.86 9.06
N TYR A 37 0.01 1.68 8.11
CA TYR A 37 0.75 1.22 6.93
C TYR A 37 2.15 0.73 7.29
N ARG A 38 2.84 1.42 8.22
CA ARG A 38 4.16 0.97 8.70
C ARG A 38 4.04 -0.39 9.40
N ARG A 39 3.08 -0.53 10.32
CA ARG A 39 2.85 -1.82 11.00
C ARG A 39 2.53 -2.95 10.03
N PHE A 40 1.73 -2.67 9.00
CA PHE A 40 1.43 -3.65 7.96
C PHE A 40 2.70 -4.07 7.20
N ALA A 41 3.51 -3.12 6.75
CA ALA A 41 4.75 -3.39 6.03
C ALA A 41 5.75 -4.17 6.90
N ASP A 42 5.95 -3.75 8.15
CA ASP A 42 6.83 -4.45 9.10
C ASP A 42 6.36 -5.90 9.33
N SER A 43 5.05 -6.11 9.52
CA SER A 43 4.48 -7.45 9.71
C SER A 43 4.64 -8.33 8.47
N LEU A 44 4.47 -7.75 7.28
CA LEU A 44 4.63 -8.51 6.04
C LEU A 44 6.09 -8.95 5.85
N TYR A 45 7.06 -8.04 5.98
CA TYR A 45 8.48 -8.41 5.92
C TYR A 45 8.85 -9.44 6.98
N ALA A 46 8.40 -9.25 8.22
CA ALA A 46 8.66 -10.18 9.32
C ALA A 46 8.10 -11.59 9.06
N SER A 47 6.92 -11.70 8.45
CA SER A 47 6.30 -13.01 8.12
C SER A 47 7.12 -13.82 7.10
N TYR A 48 7.98 -13.16 6.34
CA TYR A 48 8.93 -13.79 5.42
C TYR A 48 10.35 -13.88 5.99
N GLY A 49 10.54 -13.53 7.26
CA GLY A 49 11.87 -13.49 7.89
C GLY A 49 12.81 -12.45 7.28
N LEU A 50 12.24 -11.38 6.68
CA LEU A 50 12.99 -10.35 5.97
C LEU A 50 13.07 -9.06 6.80
N THR A 51 14.15 -8.32 6.57
CA THR A 51 14.32 -6.95 7.09
C THR A 51 14.51 -6.01 5.91
N PRO A 52 13.63 -5.01 5.73
CA PRO A 52 13.77 -4.06 4.62
C PRO A 52 14.96 -3.12 4.82
N ASN A 53 15.63 -2.76 3.74
CA ASN A 53 16.63 -1.69 3.72
C ASN A 53 15.92 -0.34 3.74
N VAL A 54 15.63 0.21 4.91
CA VAL A 54 14.89 1.48 5.08
C VAL A 54 15.82 2.66 4.73
N ALA A 55 15.65 3.20 3.53
CA ALA A 55 16.43 4.34 3.04
C ALA A 55 15.75 5.68 3.33
N TYR A 56 14.41 5.71 3.30
CA TYR A 56 13.62 6.94 3.47
C TYR A 56 12.42 6.69 4.37
N GLN A 57 12.06 7.70 5.18
CA GLN A 57 10.87 7.65 6.01
C GLN A 57 10.05 8.94 5.88
N PHE A 58 8.73 8.80 5.71
CA PHE A 58 7.79 9.91 5.56
C PHE A 58 6.54 9.70 6.43
N GLU A 59 5.86 10.77 6.74
CA GLU A 59 4.57 10.73 7.46
C GLU A 59 3.41 10.37 6.52
N ALA A 60 3.47 10.83 5.28
CA ALA A 60 2.40 10.67 4.31
C ALA A 60 2.79 9.74 3.15
N THR A 61 1.88 8.83 2.79
CA THR A 61 2.04 7.89 1.66
C THR A 61 2.30 8.63 0.35
N ARG A 62 1.61 9.74 0.11
CA ARG A 62 1.76 10.53 -1.12
C ARG A 62 3.19 11.07 -1.28
N THR A 63 3.79 11.57 -0.22
CA THR A 63 5.20 12.01 -0.22
C THR A 63 6.14 10.84 -0.50
N GLY A 64 5.87 9.69 0.09
CA GLY A 64 6.62 8.46 -0.18
C GLY A 64 6.56 8.04 -1.65
N LEU A 65 5.39 8.11 -2.29
CA LEU A 65 5.23 7.80 -3.72
C LEU A 65 6.01 8.76 -4.62
N VAL A 66 6.09 10.04 -4.29
CA VAL A 66 6.95 11.01 -5.00
C VAL A 66 8.42 10.60 -4.88
N CYS A 67 8.86 10.18 -3.70
CA CYS A 67 10.22 9.68 -3.50
C CYS A 67 10.50 8.44 -4.36
N VAL A 68 9.59 7.47 -4.39
CA VAL A 68 9.69 6.27 -5.25
C VAL A 68 9.82 6.65 -6.72
N ALA A 69 8.99 7.57 -7.20
CA ALA A 69 8.96 7.99 -8.60
C ALA A 69 10.30 8.58 -9.07
N HIS A 70 11.04 9.24 -8.19
CA HIS A 70 12.25 10.00 -8.55
C HIS A 70 13.57 9.39 -8.09
N ASN A 71 13.56 8.46 -7.14
CA ASN A 71 14.79 7.95 -6.51
C ASN A 71 15.05 6.45 -6.74
N GLY A 72 14.27 5.79 -7.59
CA GLY A 72 14.47 4.37 -7.86
C GLY A 72 14.28 3.47 -6.63
N ALA A 73 13.49 3.91 -5.67
CA ALA A 73 13.18 3.18 -4.45
C ALA A 73 11.91 2.33 -4.60
N VAL A 74 11.62 1.48 -3.63
CA VAL A 74 10.40 0.69 -3.54
C VAL A 74 9.59 1.09 -2.30
N MET A 75 8.27 0.92 -2.36
CA MET A 75 7.37 1.18 -1.24
C MET A 75 6.24 0.16 -1.22
N LEU A 76 6.01 -0.48 -0.09
CA LEU A 76 4.80 -1.28 0.12
C LEU A 76 3.61 -0.35 0.38
N THR A 77 2.60 -0.45 -0.45
CA THR A 77 1.36 0.34 -0.36
C THR A 77 0.18 -0.47 -0.88
N ASN A 78 -1.01 0.07 -0.87
CA ASN A 78 -2.15 -0.57 -1.53
C ASN A 78 -2.40 0.06 -2.92
N ASP A 79 -3.13 -0.67 -3.75
CA ASP A 79 -3.47 -0.26 -5.11
C ASP A 79 -4.31 1.03 -5.17
N HIS A 80 -5.21 1.23 -4.21
CA HIS A 80 -6.02 2.45 -4.13
C HIS A 80 -5.18 3.73 -3.99
N MET A 81 -4.08 3.66 -3.24
CA MET A 81 -3.17 4.81 -3.09
C MET A 81 -2.42 5.12 -4.38
N ILE A 82 -2.17 4.12 -5.21
CA ILE A 82 -1.52 4.31 -6.52
C ILE A 82 -2.51 4.93 -7.51
N SER A 83 -3.70 4.34 -7.67
CA SER A 83 -4.73 4.77 -8.62
C SER A 83 -5.22 6.22 -8.41
N ASN A 84 -5.07 6.74 -7.19
CA ASN A 84 -5.44 8.12 -6.85
C ASN A 84 -4.22 9.04 -6.70
N SER A 85 -3.06 8.60 -7.17
CA SER A 85 -1.81 9.36 -7.10
C SER A 85 -1.56 10.14 -8.39
N PHE A 86 -1.11 11.39 -8.27
CA PHE A 86 -0.63 12.16 -9.41
C PHE A 86 0.72 11.65 -9.97
N GLN A 87 1.28 10.62 -9.36
CA GLN A 87 2.50 9.92 -9.80
C GLN A 87 2.19 8.58 -10.50
N GLU A 88 0.93 8.30 -10.82
CA GLU A 88 0.50 7.01 -11.38
C GLU A 88 1.31 6.60 -12.62
N ASP A 89 1.62 7.54 -13.50
CA ASP A 89 2.42 7.27 -14.71
C ASP A 89 3.92 7.09 -14.44
N LEU A 90 4.40 7.47 -13.27
CA LEU A 90 5.83 7.44 -12.89
C LEU A 90 6.20 6.25 -12.01
N VAL A 91 5.22 5.53 -11.50
CA VAL A 91 5.44 4.34 -10.66
C VAL A 91 4.94 3.08 -11.36
N VAL A 92 5.56 1.96 -11.07
CA VAL A 92 5.15 0.65 -11.60
C VAL A 92 4.60 -0.19 -10.45
N PRO A 93 3.29 -0.46 -10.44
CA PRO A 93 2.71 -1.34 -9.44
C PRO A 93 3.13 -2.79 -9.67
N LEU A 94 3.61 -3.44 -8.61
CA LEU A 94 3.96 -4.84 -8.58
C LEU A 94 3.28 -5.50 -7.37
N SER A 95 2.81 -6.71 -7.55
CA SER A 95 2.26 -7.52 -6.46
C SER A 95 3.36 -8.32 -5.77
N VAL A 96 3.23 -8.52 -4.47
CA VAL A 96 4.17 -9.29 -3.64
C VAL A 96 3.42 -10.29 -2.75
N GLY A 97 4.13 -11.26 -2.22
CA GLY A 97 3.60 -12.26 -1.30
C GLY A 97 3.09 -13.53 -1.99
N GLU A 98 2.74 -14.54 -1.22
CA GLU A 98 2.25 -15.82 -1.75
C GLU A 98 0.80 -15.74 -2.23
N THR A 99 -0.01 -14.98 -1.51
CA THR A 99 -1.42 -14.70 -1.81
C THR A 99 -1.70 -13.21 -1.75
N PRO A 100 -2.73 -12.71 -2.47
CA PRO A 100 -3.16 -11.33 -2.33
C PRO A 100 -3.53 -11.01 -0.88
N THR A 101 -3.04 -9.90 -0.38
CA THR A 101 -3.34 -9.42 0.97
C THR A 101 -4.30 -8.24 0.90
N TYR A 102 -5.37 -8.32 1.66
CA TYR A 102 -6.42 -7.30 1.72
C TYR A 102 -6.37 -6.57 3.06
N ARG A 103 -6.79 -5.31 3.05
CA ARG A 103 -7.00 -4.53 4.27
C ARG A 103 -8.47 -4.19 4.39
N GLU A 104 -9.01 -4.41 5.57
CA GLU A 104 -10.39 -3.99 5.88
C GLU A 104 -10.44 -2.47 6.10
N LEU A 105 -11.45 -1.85 5.52
CA LEU A 105 -11.84 -0.47 5.77
C LEU A 105 -13.15 -0.47 6.53
N CYS A 106 -13.18 0.24 7.65
CA CYS A 106 -14.35 0.32 8.51
C CYS A 106 -14.84 1.76 8.61
N VAL A 107 -16.14 1.96 8.50
CA VAL A 107 -16.79 3.22 8.90
C VAL A 107 -17.12 3.12 10.38
N ILE A 108 -16.56 4.02 11.17
CA ILE A 108 -16.78 4.06 12.61
C ILE A 108 -17.66 5.28 12.91
N THR A 109 -18.76 5.04 13.61
CA THR A 109 -19.67 6.09 14.10
C THR A 109 -19.74 6.07 15.61
N SER A 110 -20.06 7.20 16.23
CA SER A 110 -20.28 7.24 17.68
C SER A 110 -21.52 6.42 18.05
N ARG A 111 -21.43 5.61 19.07
CA ARG A 111 -22.54 4.87 19.66
C ARG A 111 -23.69 5.80 20.12
N TYR A 112 -23.35 7.05 20.46
CA TYR A 112 -24.28 8.03 21.02
C TYR A 112 -24.80 9.03 19.99
N SER A 113 -24.26 9.03 18.75
CA SER A 113 -24.81 9.86 17.70
C SER A 113 -26.05 9.15 17.14
N GLN A 114 -27.17 9.85 17.14
CA GLN A 114 -28.30 9.41 16.31
C GLN A 114 -27.83 9.43 14.87
N MET A 115 -27.98 8.31 14.16
CA MET A 115 -27.73 8.29 12.72
C MET A 115 -28.69 9.25 12.06
N ASN A 116 -28.18 10.38 11.60
CA ASN A 116 -28.93 11.31 10.79
C ASN A 116 -28.77 10.95 9.30
N VAL A 117 -29.58 11.59 8.46
CA VAL A 117 -29.58 11.34 7.01
C VAL A 117 -28.18 11.54 6.38
N GLU A 118 -27.39 12.46 6.91
CA GLU A 118 -26.04 12.76 6.43
C GLU A 118 -25.07 11.62 6.74
N THR A 119 -25.10 11.07 7.94
CA THR A 119 -24.27 9.92 8.35
C THR A 119 -24.61 8.66 7.55
N ASP A 120 -25.88 8.41 7.32
CA ASP A 120 -26.36 7.27 6.52
C ASP A 120 -25.95 7.44 5.04
N THR A 121 -26.11 8.65 4.50
CA THR A 121 -25.71 8.99 3.14
C THR A 121 -24.19 8.81 2.97
N LEU A 122 -23.38 9.31 3.91
CA LEU A 122 -21.92 9.15 3.86
C LEU A 122 -21.54 7.66 3.92
N SER A 123 -22.13 6.89 4.82
CA SER A 123 -21.87 5.45 4.94
C SER A 123 -22.19 4.69 3.66
N ARG A 124 -23.29 5.07 2.99
CA ARG A 124 -23.66 4.49 1.69
C ARG A 124 -22.66 4.86 0.60
N LEU A 125 -22.30 6.13 0.48
CA LEU A 125 -21.34 6.60 -0.52
C LEU A 125 -19.96 5.94 -0.35
N VAL A 126 -19.48 5.77 0.89
CA VAL A 126 -18.22 5.07 1.15
C VAL A 126 -18.29 3.62 0.68
N LYS A 127 -19.39 2.91 0.93
CA LYS A 127 -19.58 1.54 0.45
C LYS A 127 -19.61 1.45 -1.09
N GLU A 128 -20.29 2.40 -1.74
CA GLU A 128 -20.37 2.46 -3.21
C GLU A 128 -18.98 2.75 -3.84
N CYS A 129 -18.19 3.62 -3.23
CA CYS A 129 -16.84 3.96 -3.72
C CYS A 129 -15.79 2.86 -3.50
N LEU A 130 -15.97 2.02 -2.49
CA LEU A 130 -15.00 0.98 -2.09
C LEU A 130 -15.43 -0.44 -2.50
N GLY A 131 -16.68 -0.59 -2.88
CA GLY A 131 -17.23 -1.86 -3.39
C GLY A 131 -16.84 -2.10 -4.81
#